data_1045a7842b40960a5f31c3eda1f3d343
#
_entry.id   1045a7842b40960a5f31c3eda1f3d343
#
_cell.length_a   1.000
_cell.length_b   1.000
_cell.length_c   1.000
_cell.angle_alpha   90.00
_cell.angle_beta   90.00
_cell.angle_gamma   90.00
#
_symmetry.space_group_name_H-M   'P 1'
#
loop_
_entity.id
_entity.type
_entity.pdbx_description
1 polymer ?
#
loop_
_entity_poly.entity_id
_entity_poly.type
_entity_poly.pdbx_seq_one_letter_code
_entity_poly.pdbx_strand_id
1 'polypeptide(L)'
;MRILLTGANGFIGRYVLSKLVGAGYEVIPAVRNPAQTDAILGKPLSLAVNFNRDVTPEVWTPRLAGIDAVINCAGILQGSRGQSIDAIHNAAPKALFAACERSGVRRVIQISAISVGADTDYARSKLAADAALAASGLDWIILRPSVVYASGAYGGTALFRALAALPFFIPVIGKGDQLFQPIHVDDLASIILAILSTPELRARVIAPVGPDRITLKDLLLDLRRWLGLRAVPLLSIPPAFVALVARIGDIVGGTINSTALRQLEYGNAGSFEDGVAATGIRPRAWRDGLLAMPAQPQDRWHARLYFLRPALRWAVGATWIASGILGLFQRAELAGRYSAFGVTLDMRAVWLSCLVDLVLGFAVLARKPWATVAQIVIVALYTVALSMAQPALWLDPFGPLLKNIPFVVAILVLAAIEADR
;
A
#
# COMPACT_ATOMS: atom_id res chain seq x y z
N MET A 1 -31.09 5.23 -6.94
CA MET A 1 -30.27 6.00 -5.98
C MET A 1 -28.88 6.18 -6.60
N ARG A 2 -28.42 7.41 -6.64
CA ARG A 2 -27.13 7.83 -7.18
C ARG A 2 -26.15 8.08 -6.04
N ILE A 3 -25.00 7.39 -6.04
CA ILE A 3 -24.08 7.32 -4.91
C ILE A 3 -22.73 7.88 -5.29
N LEU A 4 -22.21 8.86 -4.55
CA LEU A 4 -20.83 9.30 -4.63
C LEU A 4 -19.96 8.38 -3.77
N LEU A 5 -19.00 7.68 -4.38
CA LEU A 5 -18.07 6.79 -3.69
C LEU A 5 -16.66 7.36 -3.73
N THR A 6 -16.18 7.91 -2.63
CA THR A 6 -14.79 8.37 -2.53
C THR A 6 -13.85 7.22 -2.24
N GLY A 7 -12.61 7.31 -2.76
CA GLY A 7 -11.66 6.20 -2.63
C GLY A 7 -12.06 4.93 -3.39
N ALA A 8 -12.86 5.07 -4.45
CA ALA A 8 -13.42 3.96 -5.23
C ALA A 8 -12.37 3.03 -5.86
N ASN A 9 -11.18 3.52 -6.16
CA ASN A 9 -10.06 2.72 -6.67
C ASN A 9 -9.15 2.16 -5.54
N GLY A 10 -9.46 2.45 -4.28
CA GLY A 10 -8.77 1.90 -3.11
C GLY A 10 -9.14 0.44 -2.84
N PHE A 11 -8.49 -0.18 -1.84
CA PHE A 11 -8.70 -1.59 -1.50
C PHE A 11 -10.16 -1.91 -1.17
N ILE A 12 -10.78 -1.21 -0.22
CA ILE A 12 -12.19 -1.43 0.15
C ILE A 12 -13.10 -0.87 -0.95
N GLY A 13 -12.81 0.33 -1.45
CA GLY A 13 -13.68 1.05 -2.38
C GLY A 13 -13.98 0.29 -3.66
N ARG A 14 -13.02 -0.45 -4.23
CA ARG A 14 -13.25 -1.25 -5.46
C ARG A 14 -14.23 -2.39 -5.27
N TYR A 15 -14.24 -3.05 -4.11
CA TYR A 15 -15.21 -4.09 -3.79
C TYR A 15 -16.59 -3.50 -3.50
N VAL A 16 -16.65 -2.37 -2.81
CA VAL A 16 -17.89 -1.61 -2.59
C VAL A 16 -18.46 -1.14 -3.93
N LEU A 17 -17.64 -0.57 -4.81
CA LEU A 17 -18.05 -0.16 -6.17
C LEU A 17 -18.66 -1.34 -6.93
N SER A 18 -17.94 -2.47 -7.02
CA SER A 18 -18.41 -3.67 -7.72
C SER A 18 -19.73 -4.18 -7.15
N LYS A 19 -19.86 -4.23 -5.82
CA LYS A 19 -21.07 -4.70 -5.13
C LYS A 19 -22.28 -3.81 -5.41
N LEU A 20 -22.10 -2.49 -5.34
CA LEU A 20 -23.17 -1.52 -5.56
C LEU A 20 -23.62 -1.48 -7.03
N VAL A 21 -22.69 -1.51 -7.97
CA VAL A 21 -23.02 -1.60 -9.41
C VAL A 21 -23.74 -2.90 -9.71
N GLY A 22 -23.30 -4.03 -9.14
CA GLY A 22 -23.95 -5.32 -9.28
C GLY A 22 -25.39 -5.36 -8.66
N ALA A 23 -25.66 -4.51 -7.68
CA ALA A 23 -26.98 -4.33 -7.08
C ALA A 23 -27.86 -3.28 -7.81
N GLY A 24 -27.39 -2.73 -8.94
CA GLY A 24 -28.17 -1.79 -9.77
C GLY A 24 -28.11 -0.33 -9.33
N TYR A 25 -27.22 0.06 -8.42
CA TYR A 25 -27.03 1.47 -8.08
C TYR A 25 -26.22 2.22 -9.14
N GLU A 26 -26.55 3.48 -9.35
CA GLU A 26 -25.71 4.39 -10.11
C GLU A 26 -24.61 4.92 -9.20
N VAL A 27 -23.37 4.46 -9.41
CA VAL A 27 -22.22 4.86 -8.58
C VAL A 27 -21.33 5.81 -9.36
N ILE A 28 -21.03 6.96 -8.76
CA ILE A 28 -20.07 7.95 -9.25
C ILE A 28 -18.76 7.78 -8.47
N PRO A 29 -17.73 7.17 -9.07
CA PRO A 29 -16.44 7.02 -8.40
C PRO A 29 -15.74 8.37 -8.26
N ALA A 30 -15.35 8.74 -7.06
CA ALA A 30 -14.54 9.93 -6.79
C ALA A 30 -13.09 9.50 -6.50
N VAL A 31 -12.19 9.77 -7.46
CA VAL A 31 -10.83 9.24 -7.50
C VAL A 31 -9.80 10.29 -7.94
N ARG A 32 -8.51 10.07 -7.65
CA ARG A 32 -7.44 11.00 -8.04
C ARG A 32 -7.17 11.01 -9.55
N ASN A 33 -7.27 9.86 -10.19
CA ASN A 33 -7.07 9.70 -11.63
C ASN A 33 -8.31 9.05 -12.25
N PRO A 34 -9.28 9.85 -12.74
CA PRO A 34 -10.50 9.36 -13.38
C PRO A 34 -10.23 8.45 -14.57
N ALA A 35 -9.31 8.81 -15.45
CA ALA A 35 -9.07 8.09 -16.70
C ALA A 35 -8.78 6.59 -16.49
N GLN A 36 -8.03 6.23 -15.45
CA GLN A 36 -7.74 4.84 -15.13
C GLN A 36 -9.00 4.08 -14.66
N THR A 37 -9.83 4.72 -13.85
CA THR A 37 -11.06 4.10 -13.35
C THR A 37 -12.11 3.99 -14.43
N ASP A 38 -12.24 5.01 -15.25
CA ASP A 38 -13.17 5.04 -16.39
C ASP A 38 -12.81 4.01 -17.46
N ALA A 39 -11.53 3.77 -17.70
CA ALA A 39 -11.06 2.71 -18.58
C ALA A 39 -11.52 1.32 -18.11
N ILE A 40 -11.48 1.08 -16.80
CA ILE A 40 -11.96 -0.18 -16.19
C ILE A 40 -13.49 -0.29 -16.28
N LEU A 41 -14.20 0.81 -16.06
CA LEU A 41 -15.67 0.85 -16.11
C LEU A 41 -16.24 0.90 -17.55
N GLY A 42 -15.41 1.15 -18.54
CA GLY A 42 -15.81 1.29 -19.95
C GLY A 42 -16.64 2.54 -20.25
N LYS A 43 -16.69 3.52 -19.32
CA LYS A 43 -17.45 4.76 -19.46
C LYS A 43 -16.90 5.89 -18.58
N PRO A 44 -17.01 7.16 -19.02
CA PRO A 44 -16.52 8.32 -18.27
C PRO A 44 -17.55 8.72 -17.19
N LEU A 45 -17.41 8.15 -15.99
CA LEU A 45 -18.29 8.43 -14.85
C LEU A 45 -17.56 9.00 -13.64
N SER A 46 -16.22 8.90 -13.60
CA SER A 46 -15.46 9.23 -12.42
C SER A 46 -15.26 10.73 -12.26
N LEU A 47 -15.34 11.20 -11.01
CA LEU A 47 -15.01 12.57 -10.62
C LEU A 47 -13.58 12.66 -10.14
N ALA A 48 -12.86 13.68 -10.61
CA ALA A 48 -11.54 14.01 -10.10
C ALA A 48 -11.63 14.63 -8.70
N VAL A 49 -10.98 13.99 -7.73
CA VAL A 49 -10.91 14.49 -6.35
C VAL A 49 -9.49 14.38 -5.80
N ASN A 50 -9.10 15.37 -5.02
CA ASN A 50 -7.81 15.38 -4.33
C ASN A 50 -7.99 15.80 -2.87
N PHE A 51 -8.05 14.84 -1.98
CA PHE A 51 -8.28 15.06 -0.55
C PHE A 51 -7.22 15.95 0.14
N ASN A 52 -6.04 16.14 -0.45
CA ASN A 52 -5.08 17.13 0.06
C ASN A 52 -5.45 18.58 -0.28
N ARG A 53 -6.35 18.80 -1.24
CA ARG A 53 -6.74 20.15 -1.74
C ARG A 53 -8.23 20.42 -1.54
N ASP A 54 -9.06 19.38 -1.60
CA ASP A 54 -10.51 19.46 -1.54
C ASP A 54 -10.99 19.54 -0.07
N VAL A 55 -10.49 20.53 0.67
CA VAL A 55 -10.66 20.68 2.12
C VAL A 55 -11.70 21.76 2.50
N THR A 56 -12.44 22.28 1.52
CA THR A 56 -13.52 23.25 1.75
C THR A 56 -14.84 22.75 1.16
N PRO A 57 -16.00 23.07 1.78
CA PRO A 57 -17.31 22.61 1.30
C PRO A 57 -17.65 23.10 -0.11
N GLU A 58 -17.18 24.28 -0.50
CA GLU A 58 -17.46 24.92 -1.80
C GLU A 58 -16.95 24.07 -2.99
N VAL A 59 -15.83 23.35 -2.77
CA VAL A 59 -15.27 22.44 -3.78
C VAL A 59 -16.13 21.19 -3.97
N TRP A 60 -16.80 20.74 -2.89
CA TRP A 60 -17.63 19.53 -2.90
C TRP A 60 -19.06 19.80 -3.39
N THR A 61 -19.64 20.95 -3.08
CA THR A 61 -21.03 21.29 -3.38
C THR A 61 -21.42 21.02 -4.83
N PRO A 62 -20.68 21.46 -5.88
CA PRO A 62 -21.06 21.18 -7.27
C PRO A 62 -20.95 19.69 -7.63
N ARG A 63 -20.12 18.93 -6.93
CA ARG A 63 -19.93 17.49 -7.16
C ARG A 63 -21.06 16.64 -6.55
N LEU A 64 -21.88 17.24 -5.69
CA LEU A 64 -23.01 16.59 -5.01
C LEU A 64 -24.35 16.79 -5.74
N ALA A 65 -24.36 17.51 -6.88
CA ALA A 65 -25.57 17.71 -7.65
C ALA A 65 -26.16 16.37 -8.14
N GLY A 66 -27.40 16.10 -7.73
CA GLY A 66 -28.11 14.86 -8.05
C GLY A 66 -27.57 13.61 -7.37
N ILE A 67 -26.80 13.73 -6.29
CA ILE A 67 -26.34 12.64 -5.45
C ILE A 67 -27.33 12.41 -4.30
N ASP A 68 -27.72 11.16 -4.10
CA ASP A 68 -28.63 10.75 -3.02
C ASP A 68 -27.89 10.33 -1.73
N ALA A 69 -26.70 9.73 -1.91
CA ALA A 69 -25.89 9.23 -0.79
C ALA A 69 -24.39 9.34 -1.05
N VAL A 70 -23.62 9.46 0.03
CA VAL A 70 -22.15 9.49 -0.02
C VAL A 70 -21.59 8.33 0.78
N ILE A 71 -20.62 7.62 0.20
CA ILE A 71 -19.82 6.61 0.89
C ILE A 71 -18.36 7.05 0.85
N ASN A 72 -17.78 7.32 2.01
CA ASN A 72 -16.39 7.71 2.11
C ASN A 72 -15.50 6.52 2.48
N CYS A 73 -14.81 5.97 1.47
CA CYS A 73 -13.79 4.92 1.63
C CYS A 73 -12.36 5.47 1.53
N ALA A 74 -12.17 6.79 1.44
CA ALA A 74 -10.85 7.39 1.36
C ALA A 74 -10.06 7.19 2.66
N GLY A 75 -8.81 6.76 2.54
CA GLY A 75 -7.95 6.57 3.70
C GLY A 75 -6.57 6.06 3.33
N ILE A 76 -5.59 6.39 4.17
CA ILE A 76 -4.19 5.94 4.10
C ILE A 76 -3.75 5.56 5.52
N LEU A 77 -2.84 4.58 5.66
CA LEU A 77 -2.31 4.24 6.99
C LEU A 77 -1.20 5.18 7.43
N GLN A 78 -0.46 5.73 6.47
CA GLN A 78 0.70 6.57 6.72
C GLN A 78 0.78 7.71 5.70
N GLY A 79 1.16 8.89 6.15
CA GLY A 79 1.41 10.04 5.29
C GLY A 79 2.66 9.87 4.44
N SER A 80 2.76 10.67 3.38
CA SER A 80 3.92 10.75 2.51
C SER A 80 4.12 12.19 2.02
N ARG A 81 5.22 12.48 1.30
CA ARG A 81 5.50 13.84 0.76
C ARG A 81 4.38 14.46 -0.09
N GLY A 82 3.37 13.73 -0.49
CA GLY A 82 2.25 14.24 -1.28
C GLY A 82 0.88 13.88 -0.68
N GLN A 83 0.85 13.29 0.53
CA GLN A 83 -0.38 12.80 1.15
C GLN A 83 -0.36 13.08 2.66
N SER A 84 -1.15 14.06 3.08
CA SER A 84 -1.34 14.40 4.49
C SER A 84 -2.39 13.47 5.10
N ILE A 85 -2.07 12.84 6.23
CA ILE A 85 -3.03 12.04 7.01
C ILE A 85 -4.20 12.92 7.45
N ASP A 86 -3.93 14.11 7.99
CA ASP A 86 -4.96 15.03 8.47
C ASP A 86 -5.87 15.50 7.32
N ALA A 87 -5.31 15.88 6.19
CA ALA A 87 -6.12 16.30 5.04
C ALA A 87 -7.06 15.18 4.57
N ILE A 88 -6.55 13.94 4.47
CA ILE A 88 -7.31 12.81 3.92
C ILE A 88 -8.33 12.25 4.91
N HIS A 89 -8.01 12.22 6.20
CA HIS A 89 -8.89 11.61 7.20
C HIS A 89 -9.77 12.60 7.95
N ASN A 90 -9.41 13.88 8.01
CA ASN A 90 -10.07 14.87 8.82
C ASN A 90 -10.60 16.06 7.99
N ALA A 91 -9.73 16.86 7.38
CA ALA A 91 -10.14 18.12 6.76
C ALA A 91 -11.06 17.92 5.54
N ALA A 92 -10.69 17.06 4.58
CA ALA A 92 -11.51 16.82 3.41
C ALA A 92 -12.83 16.08 3.72
N PRO A 93 -12.87 15.03 4.58
CA PRO A 93 -14.13 14.46 5.03
C PRO A 93 -15.05 15.46 5.72
N LYS A 94 -14.56 16.32 6.61
CA LYS A 94 -15.38 17.37 7.23
C LYS A 94 -15.97 18.32 6.19
N ALA A 95 -15.16 18.74 5.22
CA ALA A 95 -15.64 19.58 4.11
C ALA A 95 -16.73 18.88 3.27
N LEU A 96 -16.54 17.60 2.99
CA LEU A 96 -17.52 16.77 2.28
C LEU A 96 -18.84 16.66 3.08
N PHE A 97 -18.79 16.41 4.39
CA PHE A 97 -19.99 16.31 5.24
C PHE A 97 -20.74 17.65 5.30
N ALA A 98 -20.04 18.76 5.50
CA ALA A 98 -20.64 20.10 5.46
C ALA A 98 -21.26 20.43 4.09
N ALA A 99 -20.64 20.00 3.00
CA ALA A 99 -21.22 20.14 1.65
C ALA A 99 -22.46 19.26 1.48
N CYS A 100 -22.50 18.05 2.04
CA CYS A 100 -23.70 17.20 2.03
C CYS A 100 -24.89 17.91 2.70
N GLU A 101 -24.70 18.49 3.89
CA GLU A 101 -25.74 19.25 4.58
C GLU A 101 -26.28 20.41 3.72
N ARG A 102 -25.38 21.20 3.10
CA ARG A 102 -25.75 22.33 2.23
C ARG A 102 -26.45 21.93 0.94
N SER A 103 -26.13 20.75 0.41
CA SER A 103 -26.66 20.24 -0.86
C SER A 103 -27.89 19.34 -0.70
N GLY A 104 -28.36 19.10 0.53
CA GLY A 104 -29.50 18.24 0.84
C GLY A 104 -29.22 16.72 0.71
N VAL A 105 -27.96 16.33 0.55
CA VAL A 105 -27.54 14.91 0.58
C VAL A 105 -27.52 14.44 2.04
N ARG A 106 -28.51 13.65 2.42
CA ARG A 106 -28.68 13.28 3.84
C ARG A 106 -27.90 12.03 4.24
N ARG A 107 -27.84 11.02 3.37
CA ARG A 107 -27.26 9.71 3.67
C ARG A 107 -25.75 9.69 3.52
N VAL A 108 -25.01 9.46 4.61
CA VAL A 108 -23.54 9.40 4.60
C VAL A 108 -23.06 8.16 5.33
N ILE A 109 -22.23 7.34 4.66
CA ILE A 109 -21.55 6.19 5.25
C ILE A 109 -20.05 6.48 5.28
N GLN A 110 -19.46 6.51 6.47
CA GLN A 110 -18.02 6.75 6.69
C GLN A 110 -17.31 5.44 7.02
N ILE A 111 -16.28 5.09 6.26
CA ILE A 111 -15.39 3.99 6.60
C ILE A 111 -14.25 4.51 7.48
N SER A 112 -14.37 4.21 8.76
CA SER A 112 -13.39 4.52 9.80
C SER A 112 -12.49 3.30 10.07
N ALA A 113 -12.07 3.05 11.31
CA ALA A 113 -11.30 1.88 11.72
C ALA A 113 -11.62 1.52 13.18
N ILE A 114 -11.54 0.24 13.53
CA ILE A 114 -11.77 -0.21 14.92
C ILE A 114 -10.73 0.36 15.89
N SER A 115 -9.53 0.61 15.41
CA SER A 115 -8.39 1.10 16.18
C SER A 115 -8.29 2.63 16.33
N VAL A 116 -9.40 3.36 16.16
CA VAL A 116 -9.43 4.84 16.34
C VAL A 116 -9.14 5.30 17.78
N GLY A 117 -9.15 4.39 18.75
CA GLY A 117 -8.74 4.68 20.13
C GLY A 117 -7.24 4.57 20.37
N ALA A 118 -6.45 4.11 19.40
CA ALA A 118 -4.99 4.06 19.51
C ALA A 118 -4.38 5.45 19.51
N ASP A 119 -3.28 5.66 20.26
CA ASP A 119 -2.58 6.96 20.29
C ASP A 119 -1.66 7.11 19.08
N THR A 120 -2.26 7.42 17.94
CA THR A 120 -1.58 7.66 16.66
C THR A 120 -2.24 8.80 15.89
N ASP A 121 -1.48 9.47 14.99
CA ASP A 121 -2.05 10.51 14.10
C ASP A 121 -3.14 9.94 13.20
N TYR A 122 -2.98 8.69 12.76
CA TYR A 122 -4.00 7.95 12.02
C TYR A 122 -5.31 7.84 12.80
N ALA A 123 -5.25 7.38 14.04
CA ALA A 123 -6.42 7.20 14.88
C ALA A 123 -7.08 8.55 15.23
N ARG A 124 -6.28 9.53 15.64
CA ARG A 124 -6.77 10.89 15.98
C ARG A 124 -7.46 11.56 14.80
N SER A 125 -6.88 11.49 13.61
CA SER A 125 -7.46 12.11 12.41
C SER A 125 -8.79 11.46 11.99
N LYS A 126 -8.88 10.12 12.05
CA LYS A 126 -10.14 9.41 11.77
C LYS A 126 -11.21 9.72 12.82
N LEU A 127 -10.84 9.71 14.09
CA LEU A 127 -11.78 10.03 15.18
C LEU A 127 -12.32 11.46 15.08
N ALA A 128 -11.49 12.41 14.63
CA ALA A 128 -11.92 13.81 14.42
C ALA A 128 -12.97 13.94 13.29
N ALA A 129 -12.85 13.17 12.21
CA ALA A 129 -13.88 13.11 11.18
C ALA A 129 -15.14 12.37 11.65
N ASP A 130 -14.97 11.24 12.38
CA ASP A 130 -16.08 10.52 12.98
C ASP A 130 -16.91 11.43 13.90
N ALA A 131 -16.26 12.20 14.76
CA ALA A 131 -16.91 13.15 15.68
C ALA A 131 -17.63 14.27 14.94
N ALA A 132 -17.03 14.83 13.87
CA ALA A 132 -17.67 15.84 13.05
C ALA A 132 -18.92 15.32 12.34
N LEU A 133 -18.88 14.11 11.81
CA LEU A 133 -20.02 13.45 11.17
C LEU A 133 -21.12 13.16 12.20
N ALA A 134 -20.76 12.68 13.38
CA ALA A 134 -21.72 12.37 14.46
C ALA A 134 -22.41 13.62 15.01
N ALA A 135 -21.77 14.79 14.94
CA ALA A 135 -22.35 16.08 15.34
C ALA A 135 -23.19 16.74 14.25
N SER A 136 -23.22 16.21 13.02
CA SER A 136 -23.98 16.74 11.89
C SER A 136 -25.46 16.37 11.93
N GLY A 137 -26.29 17.09 11.17
CA GLY A 137 -27.71 16.75 10.95
C GLY A 137 -27.95 15.66 9.91
N LEU A 138 -26.93 14.93 9.49
CA LEU A 138 -27.00 13.91 8.44
C LEU A 138 -27.53 12.56 8.97
N ASP A 139 -28.08 11.75 8.09
CA ASP A 139 -28.43 10.35 8.35
C ASP A 139 -27.15 9.50 8.21
N TRP A 140 -26.27 9.60 9.20
CA TRP A 140 -24.93 9.04 9.14
C TRP A 140 -24.85 7.62 9.71
N ILE A 141 -23.90 6.85 9.15
CA ILE A 141 -23.37 5.61 9.72
C ILE A 141 -21.84 5.66 9.67
N ILE A 142 -21.22 5.36 10.80
CA ILE A 142 -19.78 5.22 10.91
C ILE A 142 -19.46 3.73 11.05
N LEU A 143 -18.75 3.17 10.07
CA LEU A 143 -18.27 1.80 10.10
C LEU A 143 -16.82 1.79 10.59
N ARG A 144 -16.56 1.07 11.67
CA ARG A 144 -15.22 0.84 12.23
C ARG A 144 -14.80 -0.62 12.04
N PRO A 145 -14.47 -1.04 10.79
CA PRO A 145 -14.09 -2.42 10.52
C PRO A 145 -12.81 -2.80 11.25
N SER A 146 -12.68 -4.08 11.58
CA SER A 146 -11.43 -4.71 11.97
C SER A 146 -10.51 -4.88 10.74
N VAL A 147 -9.49 -5.73 10.82
CA VAL A 147 -8.63 -6.05 9.67
C VAL A 147 -9.47 -6.63 8.54
N VAL A 148 -9.55 -5.88 7.44
CA VAL A 148 -10.26 -6.30 6.23
C VAL A 148 -9.31 -7.11 5.35
N TYR A 149 -9.74 -8.28 4.90
CA TYR A 149 -8.98 -9.15 3.99
C TYR A 149 -9.76 -9.50 2.72
N ALA A 150 -9.02 -9.86 1.67
CA ALA A 150 -9.56 -10.23 0.36
C ALA A 150 -8.57 -11.15 -0.37
N SER A 151 -8.89 -11.58 -1.60
CA SER A 151 -7.93 -12.25 -2.49
C SER A 151 -6.71 -11.35 -2.76
N GLY A 152 -6.91 -10.07 -3.05
CA GLY A 152 -5.82 -9.10 -3.18
C GLY A 152 -5.18 -8.76 -1.83
N ALA A 153 -3.85 -8.70 -1.80
CA ALA A 153 -3.10 -8.28 -0.61
C ALA A 153 -2.89 -6.76 -0.61
N TYR A 154 -3.26 -6.08 0.50
CA TYR A 154 -3.11 -4.64 0.62
C TYR A 154 -2.73 -4.22 2.05
N GLY A 155 -1.90 -3.17 2.19
CA GLY A 155 -1.56 -2.62 3.50
C GLY A 155 -1.06 -3.68 4.50
N GLY A 156 -1.68 -3.74 5.67
CA GLY A 156 -1.30 -4.68 6.74
C GLY A 156 -1.46 -6.15 6.36
N THR A 157 -2.46 -6.50 5.55
CA THR A 157 -2.64 -7.91 5.12
C THR A 157 -1.55 -8.36 4.16
N ALA A 158 -0.97 -7.45 3.35
CA ALA A 158 0.20 -7.75 2.53
C ALA A 158 1.43 -8.05 3.40
N LEU A 159 1.63 -7.27 4.48
CA LEU A 159 2.70 -7.51 5.45
C LEU A 159 2.51 -8.86 6.17
N PHE A 160 1.29 -9.19 6.62
CA PHE A 160 1.02 -10.49 7.27
C PHE A 160 1.32 -11.67 6.34
N ARG A 161 0.91 -11.59 5.05
CA ARG A 161 1.26 -12.61 4.06
C ARG A 161 2.77 -12.73 3.87
N ALA A 162 3.48 -11.60 3.83
CA ALA A 162 4.94 -11.59 3.68
C ALA A 162 5.65 -12.21 4.89
N LEU A 163 5.23 -11.89 6.11
CA LEU A 163 5.77 -12.49 7.34
C LEU A 163 5.49 -13.99 7.38
N ALA A 164 4.27 -14.41 7.00
CA ALA A 164 3.90 -15.81 6.88
C ALA A 164 4.69 -16.56 5.80
N ALA A 165 5.21 -15.87 4.77
CA ALA A 165 5.95 -16.46 3.65
C ALA A 165 7.46 -16.51 3.85
N LEU A 166 8.00 -16.03 4.95
CA LEU A 166 9.44 -16.10 5.23
C LEU A 166 9.93 -17.57 5.23
N PRO A 167 11.13 -17.85 4.67
CA PRO A 167 11.54 -19.23 4.36
C PRO A 167 11.90 -20.07 5.58
N PHE A 168 12.41 -19.48 6.67
CA PHE A 168 13.02 -20.22 7.76
C PHE A 168 12.23 -20.15 9.08
N PHE A 169 11.48 -19.07 9.31
CA PHE A 169 10.68 -18.87 10.51
C PHE A 169 9.57 -17.85 10.26
N ILE A 170 8.57 -17.83 11.14
CA ILE A 170 7.54 -16.79 11.18
C ILE A 170 7.82 -15.91 12.40
N PRO A 171 8.17 -14.62 12.24
CA PRO A 171 8.38 -13.73 13.37
C PRO A 171 7.03 -13.33 13.99
N VAL A 172 6.95 -13.39 15.31
CA VAL A 172 5.81 -12.89 16.08
C VAL A 172 6.30 -11.95 17.18
N ILE A 173 5.52 -10.93 17.50
CA ILE A 173 5.86 -9.97 18.55
C ILE A 173 5.55 -10.59 19.92
N GLY A 174 6.56 -10.78 20.75
CA GLY A 174 6.42 -11.43 22.05
C GLY A 174 5.86 -12.84 21.88
N LYS A 175 4.69 -13.11 22.49
CA LYS A 175 4.01 -14.41 22.40
C LYS A 175 3.10 -14.54 21.16
N GLY A 176 2.91 -13.44 20.39
CA GLY A 176 2.02 -13.41 19.24
C GLY A 176 0.53 -13.54 19.60
N ASP A 177 0.16 -13.06 20.79
CA ASP A 177 -1.19 -13.18 21.38
C ASP A 177 -2.10 -11.97 21.12
N GLN A 178 -1.62 -11.00 20.33
CA GLN A 178 -2.44 -9.87 19.87
C GLN A 178 -3.69 -10.39 19.15
N LEU A 179 -4.87 -9.88 19.53
CA LEU A 179 -6.14 -10.36 19.01
C LEU A 179 -6.58 -9.63 17.75
N PHE A 180 -7.04 -10.41 16.79
CA PHE A 180 -7.66 -9.98 15.55
C PHE A 180 -9.03 -10.65 15.40
N GLN A 181 -9.91 -9.96 14.68
CA GLN A 181 -11.23 -10.47 14.31
C GLN A 181 -11.51 -10.12 12.84
N PRO A 182 -10.76 -10.75 11.89
CA PRO A 182 -10.74 -10.35 10.49
C PRO A 182 -12.11 -10.43 9.84
N ILE A 183 -12.44 -9.47 8.97
CA ILE A 183 -13.65 -9.48 8.16
C ILE A 183 -13.31 -9.56 6.67
N HIS A 184 -14.04 -10.40 5.93
CA HIS A 184 -13.88 -10.46 4.48
C HIS A 184 -14.45 -9.19 3.82
N VAL A 185 -13.77 -8.67 2.81
CA VAL A 185 -14.14 -7.41 2.15
C VAL A 185 -15.53 -7.47 1.50
N ASP A 186 -15.94 -8.63 0.95
CA ASP A 186 -17.29 -8.79 0.36
C ASP A 186 -18.38 -8.76 1.42
N ASP A 187 -18.10 -9.23 2.65
CA ASP A 187 -19.03 -9.17 3.77
C ASP A 187 -19.18 -7.72 4.25
N LEU A 188 -18.06 -6.98 4.32
CA LEU A 188 -18.11 -5.54 4.57
C LEU A 188 -18.89 -4.79 3.50
N ALA A 189 -18.69 -5.11 2.22
CA ALA A 189 -19.47 -4.52 1.13
C ALA A 189 -20.96 -4.90 1.20
N SER A 190 -21.30 -6.12 1.64
CA SER A 190 -22.67 -6.54 1.87
C SER A 190 -23.33 -5.79 3.04
N ILE A 191 -22.58 -5.52 4.10
CA ILE A 191 -23.02 -4.67 5.22
C ILE A 191 -23.34 -3.26 4.73
N ILE A 192 -22.47 -2.66 3.90
CA ILE A 192 -22.71 -1.33 3.32
C ILE A 192 -23.97 -1.33 2.46
N LEU A 193 -24.17 -2.36 1.65
CA LEU A 193 -25.38 -2.52 0.83
C LEU A 193 -26.64 -2.63 1.70
N ALA A 194 -26.62 -3.43 2.76
CA ALA A 194 -27.74 -3.57 3.69
C ALA A 194 -28.07 -2.24 4.39
N ILE A 195 -27.05 -1.48 4.80
CA ILE A 195 -27.22 -0.15 5.39
C ILE A 195 -27.92 0.82 4.42
N LEU A 196 -27.55 0.82 3.13
CA LEU A 196 -28.19 1.66 2.12
C LEU A 196 -29.67 1.31 1.90
N SER A 197 -30.01 0.03 2.07
CA SER A 197 -31.38 -0.49 1.92
C SER A 197 -32.25 -0.33 3.18
N THR A 198 -31.69 0.17 4.29
CA THR A 198 -32.35 0.33 5.58
C THR A 198 -32.28 1.79 6.04
N PRO A 199 -33.21 2.66 5.59
CA PRO A 199 -33.19 4.10 5.93
C PRO A 199 -33.32 4.39 7.44
N GLU A 200 -33.94 3.51 8.18
CA GLU A 200 -34.16 3.62 9.63
C GLU A 200 -32.85 3.44 10.41
N LEU A 201 -31.90 2.74 9.84
CA LEU A 201 -30.56 2.55 10.42
C LEU A 201 -29.73 3.81 10.20
N ARG A 202 -29.71 4.70 11.20
CA ARG A 202 -29.02 5.99 11.18
C ARG A 202 -28.47 6.35 12.54
N ALA A 203 -27.55 7.34 12.57
CA ALA A 203 -26.90 7.86 13.77
C ALA A 203 -26.26 6.75 14.62
N ARG A 204 -25.54 5.82 13.95
CA ARG A 204 -24.90 4.68 14.61
C ARG A 204 -23.45 4.50 14.20
N VAL A 205 -22.66 4.07 15.19
CA VAL A 205 -21.31 3.51 14.99
C VAL A 205 -21.45 2.00 15.04
N ILE A 206 -20.99 1.33 13.99
CA ILE A 206 -21.01 -0.14 13.89
C ILE A 206 -19.56 -0.59 13.69
N ALA A 207 -19.16 -1.66 14.37
CA ALA A 207 -17.85 -2.28 14.21
C ALA A 207 -17.97 -3.59 13.41
N PRO A 208 -17.90 -3.58 12.07
CA PRO A 208 -17.94 -4.79 11.27
C PRO A 208 -16.72 -5.67 11.57
N VAL A 209 -16.96 -6.86 12.11
CA VAL A 209 -15.93 -7.85 12.45
C VAL A 209 -16.37 -9.23 12.01
N GLY A 210 -15.42 -10.16 11.81
CA GLY A 210 -15.73 -11.56 11.61
C GLY A 210 -16.16 -12.26 12.92
N PRO A 211 -16.67 -13.50 12.85
CA PRO A 211 -17.06 -14.25 14.05
C PRO A 211 -15.86 -14.72 14.88
N ASP A 212 -14.71 -14.97 14.25
CA ASP A 212 -13.58 -15.61 14.91
C ASP A 212 -12.61 -14.58 15.51
N ARG A 213 -12.34 -14.71 16.81
CA ARG A 213 -11.23 -14.04 17.47
C ARG A 213 -10.00 -14.92 17.39
N ILE A 214 -9.00 -14.50 16.64
CA ILE A 214 -7.76 -15.24 16.41
C ILE A 214 -6.54 -14.43 16.87
N THR A 215 -5.49 -15.14 17.29
CA THR A 215 -4.24 -14.48 17.66
C THR A 215 -3.39 -14.16 16.43
N LEU A 216 -2.44 -13.21 16.55
CA LEU A 216 -1.48 -12.92 15.49
C LEU A 216 -0.74 -14.18 15.02
N LYS A 217 -0.31 -15.04 15.95
CA LYS A 217 0.37 -16.30 15.59
C LYS A 217 -0.53 -17.21 14.77
N ASP A 218 -1.81 -17.36 15.14
CA ASP A 218 -2.76 -18.23 14.42
C ASP A 218 -3.08 -17.65 13.04
N LEU A 219 -3.26 -16.33 12.96
CA LEU A 219 -3.44 -15.63 11.67
C LEU A 219 -2.27 -15.88 10.72
N LEU A 220 -1.02 -15.75 11.19
CA LEU A 220 0.17 -15.98 10.37
C LEU A 220 0.34 -17.46 9.99
N LEU A 221 0.04 -18.39 10.90
CA LEU A 221 0.06 -19.82 10.60
C LEU A 221 -1.01 -20.21 9.57
N ASP A 222 -2.23 -19.70 9.71
CA ASP A 222 -3.31 -19.96 8.75
C ASP A 222 -3.00 -19.36 7.37
N LEU A 223 -2.43 -18.14 7.30
CA LEU A 223 -1.97 -17.55 6.04
C LEU A 223 -0.86 -18.38 5.40
N ARG A 224 0.07 -18.91 6.20
CA ARG A 224 1.13 -19.79 5.67
C ARG A 224 0.57 -21.08 5.06
N ARG A 225 -0.39 -21.71 5.76
CA ARG A 225 -1.09 -22.90 5.24
C ARG A 225 -1.86 -22.57 3.96
N TRP A 226 -2.59 -21.45 3.97
CA TRP A 226 -3.33 -20.96 2.81
C TRP A 226 -2.41 -20.72 1.59
N LEU A 227 -1.21 -20.14 1.79
CA LEU A 227 -0.21 -19.99 0.74
C LEU A 227 0.39 -21.34 0.25
N GLY A 228 0.06 -22.48 0.88
CA GLY A 228 0.62 -23.78 0.54
C GLY A 228 2.11 -23.90 0.84
N LEU A 229 2.61 -23.21 1.87
CA LEU A 229 4.02 -23.21 2.24
C LEU A 229 4.30 -24.23 3.35
N ARG A 230 5.51 -24.82 3.33
CA ARG A 230 5.94 -25.77 4.35
C ARG A 230 5.93 -25.11 5.74
N ALA A 231 5.62 -25.90 6.78
CA ALA A 231 5.69 -25.45 8.16
C ALA A 231 7.13 -25.02 8.54
N VAL A 232 7.23 -23.96 9.30
CA VAL A 232 8.47 -23.46 9.90
C VAL A 232 8.19 -23.03 11.33
N PRO A 233 9.22 -22.95 12.22
CA PRO A 233 9.02 -22.52 13.58
C PRO A 233 8.57 -21.07 13.69
N LEU A 234 7.84 -20.76 14.76
CA LEU A 234 7.58 -19.38 15.20
C LEU A 234 8.84 -18.86 15.91
N LEU A 235 9.22 -17.63 15.60
CA LEU A 235 10.31 -16.93 16.27
C LEU A 235 9.74 -15.73 17.04
N SER A 236 9.82 -15.80 18.36
CA SER A 236 9.42 -14.68 19.22
C SER A 236 10.45 -13.55 19.12
N ILE A 237 9.99 -12.38 18.68
CA ILE A 237 10.81 -11.16 18.60
C ILE A 237 10.50 -10.29 19.82
N PRO A 238 11.49 -9.88 20.59
CA PRO A 238 11.29 -8.99 21.73
C PRO A 238 10.59 -7.68 21.29
N PRO A 239 9.55 -7.21 22.01
CA PRO A 239 8.83 -5.98 21.65
C PRO A 239 9.75 -4.75 21.51
N ALA A 240 10.78 -4.64 22.35
CA ALA A 240 11.75 -3.55 22.27
C ALA A 240 12.52 -3.52 20.94
N PHE A 241 12.86 -4.70 20.38
CA PHE A 241 13.51 -4.79 19.08
C PHE A 241 12.55 -4.38 17.96
N VAL A 242 11.28 -4.81 18.01
CA VAL A 242 10.26 -4.41 17.06
C VAL A 242 10.03 -2.90 17.10
N ALA A 243 10.02 -2.30 18.30
CA ALA A 243 9.90 -0.85 18.48
C ALA A 243 11.09 -0.09 17.85
N LEU A 244 12.31 -0.63 17.96
CA LEU A 244 13.49 -0.05 17.30
C LEU A 244 13.37 -0.11 15.78
N VAL A 245 12.98 -1.27 15.23
CA VAL A 245 12.74 -1.43 13.77
C VAL A 245 11.63 -0.49 13.29
N ALA A 246 10.55 -0.32 14.08
CA ALA A 246 9.45 0.57 13.76
C ALA A 246 9.90 2.04 13.71
N ARG A 247 10.77 2.51 14.62
CA ARG A 247 11.36 3.86 14.58
C ARG A 247 12.22 4.08 13.33
N ILE A 248 13.00 3.08 12.93
CA ILE A 248 13.75 3.15 11.67
C ILE A 248 12.76 3.24 10.49
N GLY A 249 11.69 2.45 10.53
CA GLY A 249 10.62 2.50 9.53
C GLY A 249 9.92 3.85 9.41
N ASP A 250 9.79 4.60 10.50
CA ASP A 250 9.25 5.99 10.49
C ASP A 250 10.15 6.92 9.65
N ILE A 251 11.47 6.74 9.74
CA ILE A 251 12.46 7.58 9.01
C ILE A 251 12.51 7.23 7.53
N VAL A 252 12.54 5.94 7.19
CA VAL A 252 12.71 5.47 5.81
C VAL A 252 11.39 5.31 5.05
N GLY A 253 10.24 5.53 5.68
CA GLY A 253 8.92 5.37 5.08
C GLY A 253 8.52 3.90 4.91
N GLY A 254 8.94 3.03 5.83
CA GLY A 254 8.65 1.59 5.81
C GLY A 254 7.23 1.25 6.27
N THR A 255 6.74 0.06 5.87
CA THR A 255 5.43 -0.46 6.31
C THR A 255 5.43 -0.96 7.75
N ILE A 256 6.58 -1.32 8.29
CA ILE A 256 6.78 -1.59 9.72
C ILE A 256 7.22 -0.27 10.35
N ASN A 257 6.29 0.41 11.00
CA ASN A 257 6.47 1.74 11.60
C ASN A 257 5.75 1.84 12.95
N SER A 258 6.00 2.89 13.69
CA SER A 258 5.42 3.09 15.03
C SER A 258 3.89 3.16 15.02
N THR A 259 3.29 3.73 13.96
CA THR A 259 1.83 3.76 13.79
C THR A 259 1.27 2.35 13.65
N ALA A 260 1.84 1.52 12.77
CA ALA A 260 1.40 0.14 12.58
C ALA A 260 1.55 -0.70 13.85
N LEU A 261 2.66 -0.53 14.58
CA LEU A 261 2.90 -1.22 15.84
C LEU A 261 1.86 -0.85 16.91
N ARG A 262 1.60 0.44 17.13
CA ARG A 262 0.60 0.90 18.11
C ARG A 262 -0.82 0.46 17.73
N GLN A 263 -1.17 0.46 16.44
CA GLN A 263 -2.44 -0.06 15.95
C GLN A 263 -2.59 -1.57 16.24
N LEU A 264 -1.51 -2.31 16.12
CA LEU A 264 -1.45 -3.74 16.43
C LEU A 264 -1.64 -4.00 17.95
N GLU A 265 -0.96 -3.21 18.79
CA GLU A 265 -1.03 -3.31 20.25
C GLU A 265 -2.41 -2.94 20.79
N TYR A 266 -3.09 -1.97 20.21
CA TYR A 266 -4.45 -1.58 20.59
C TYR A 266 -5.45 -2.71 20.38
N GLY A 267 -5.22 -3.58 19.38
CA GLY A 267 -6.06 -4.70 19.05
C GLY A 267 -7.07 -4.39 17.93
N ASN A 268 -7.64 -5.45 17.38
CA ASN A 268 -8.54 -5.41 16.22
C ASN A 268 -9.74 -6.35 16.42
N ALA A 269 -10.41 -6.24 17.56
CA ALA A 269 -11.58 -7.06 17.91
C ALA A 269 -12.74 -6.17 18.39
N GLY A 270 -13.97 -6.61 18.09
CA GLY A 270 -15.21 -5.90 18.43
C GLY A 270 -16.33 -6.85 18.82
N SER A 271 -17.56 -6.35 18.89
CA SER A 271 -18.77 -7.15 19.11
C SER A 271 -19.33 -7.63 17.76
N PHE A 272 -19.22 -8.93 17.51
CA PHE A 272 -19.77 -9.56 16.31
C PHE A 272 -21.31 -9.49 16.29
N GLU A 273 -21.94 -9.82 17.41
CA GLU A 273 -23.41 -9.88 17.49
C GLU A 273 -24.06 -8.49 17.32
N ASP A 274 -23.43 -7.41 17.81
CA ASP A 274 -23.92 -6.04 17.59
C ASP A 274 -23.93 -5.67 16.10
N GLY A 275 -22.90 -6.07 15.38
CA GLY A 275 -22.81 -5.86 13.92
C GLY A 275 -23.90 -6.63 13.17
N VAL A 276 -24.13 -7.90 13.53
CA VAL A 276 -25.17 -8.74 12.96
C VAL A 276 -26.56 -8.20 13.29
N ALA A 277 -26.80 -7.85 14.54
CA ALA A 277 -28.07 -7.29 14.98
C ALA A 277 -28.42 -5.98 14.27
N ALA A 278 -27.42 -5.13 14.02
CA ALA A 278 -27.63 -3.85 13.36
C ALA A 278 -27.90 -3.98 11.84
N THR A 279 -27.33 -4.97 11.18
CA THR A 279 -27.30 -5.03 9.70
C THR A 279 -27.99 -6.26 9.10
N GLY A 280 -28.29 -7.27 9.92
CA GLY A 280 -28.82 -8.56 9.46
C GLY A 280 -27.78 -9.42 8.70
N ILE A 281 -26.58 -8.91 8.48
CA ILE A 281 -25.52 -9.61 7.75
C ILE A 281 -24.62 -10.36 8.74
N ARG A 282 -24.44 -11.65 8.51
CA ARG A 282 -23.54 -12.50 9.28
C ARG A 282 -22.27 -12.75 8.46
N PRO A 283 -21.15 -12.07 8.75
CA PRO A 283 -19.87 -12.29 8.11
C PRO A 283 -19.39 -13.73 8.23
N ARG A 284 -18.68 -14.21 7.21
CA ARG A 284 -18.11 -15.56 7.17
C ARG A 284 -16.99 -15.73 8.19
N ALA A 285 -16.77 -16.98 8.62
CA ALA A 285 -15.63 -17.32 9.47
C ALA A 285 -14.30 -17.13 8.73
N TRP A 286 -13.22 -16.87 9.47
CA TRP A 286 -11.88 -16.61 8.91
C TRP A 286 -11.41 -17.71 7.98
N ARG A 287 -11.48 -18.97 8.43
CA ARG A 287 -11.03 -20.13 7.65
C ARG A 287 -11.90 -20.39 6.44
N ASP A 288 -13.21 -20.20 6.56
CA ASP A 288 -14.14 -20.33 5.44
C ASP A 288 -13.85 -19.28 4.35
N GLY A 289 -13.53 -18.06 4.77
CA GLY A 289 -13.10 -17.00 3.88
C GLY A 289 -11.80 -17.34 3.14
N LEU A 290 -10.82 -17.94 3.81
CA LEU A 290 -9.58 -18.41 3.17
C LEU A 290 -9.83 -19.59 2.20
N LEU A 291 -10.72 -20.52 2.58
CA LEU A 291 -11.09 -21.66 1.71
C LEU A 291 -11.84 -21.20 0.46
N ALA A 292 -12.69 -20.19 0.58
CA ALA A 292 -13.40 -19.61 -0.56
C ALA A 292 -12.48 -18.85 -1.54
N MET A 293 -11.25 -18.57 -1.15
CA MET A 293 -10.22 -17.88 -1.94
C MET A 293 -8.95 -18.73 -2.02
N PRO A 294 -8.89 -19.82 -2.79
CA PRO A 294 -7.69 -20.64 -2.87
C PRO A 294 -6.50 -19.81 -3.38
N ALA A 295 -5.37 -19.91 -2.66
CA ALA A 295 -4.17 -19.15 -3.00
C ALA A 295 -3.61 -19.55 -4.36
N GLN A 296 -3.30 -18.56 -5.17
CA GLN A 296 -2.75 -18.71 -6.51
C GLN A 296 -1.21 -18.51 -6.51
N PRO A 297 -0.49 -18.88 -7.58
CA PRO A 297 0.94 -18.63 -7.69
C PRO A 297 1.34 -17.15 -7.45
N GLN A 298 0.55 -16.21 -7.96
CA GLN A 298 0.80 -14.78 -7.77
C GLN A 298 0.70 -14.33 -6.30
N ASP A 299 -0.14 -14.97 -5.48
CA ASP A 299 -0.22 -14.67 -4.04
C ASP A 299 1.10 -15.04 -3.34
N ARG A 300 1.69 -16.19 -3.72
CA ARG A 300 3.00 -16.63 -3.22
C ARG A 300 4.13 -15.74 -3.69
N TRP A 301 4.11 -15.32 -4.97
CA TRP A 301 5.10 -14.39 -5.50
C TRP A 301 5.02 -13.04 -4.81
N HIS A 302 3.83 -12.47 -4.67
CA HIS A 302 3.63 -11.20 -3.98
C HIS A 302 4.13 -11.26 -2.52
N ALA A 303 3.76 -12.32 -1.78
CA ALA A 303 4.18 -12.49 -0.40
C ALA A 303 5.71 -12.61 -0.25
N ARG A 304 6.38 -13.37 -1.13
CA ARG A 304 7.85 -13.56 -1.12
C ARG A 304 8.60 -12.32 -1.59
N LEU A 305 8.07 -11.62 -2.59
CA LEU A 305 8.71 -10.42 -3.15
C LEU A 305 8.52 -9.19 -2.28
N TYR A 306 7.64 -9.22 -1.30
CA TYR A 306 7.32 -8.07 -0.46
C TYR A 306 8.55 -7.41 0.17
N PHE A 307 9.43 -8.18 0.81
CA PHE A 307 10.69 -7.69 1.36
C PHE A 307 11.83 -7.67 0.34
N LEU A 308 11.80 -8.55 -0.66
CA LEU A 308 12.82 -8.58 -1.69
C LEU A 308 12.78 -7.36 -2.62
N ARG A 309 11.59 -6.80 -2.87
CA ARG A 309 11.44 -5.61 -3.71
C ARG A 309 12.21 -4.40 -3.19
N PRO A 310 12.06 -3.95 -1.93
CA PRO A 310 12.90 -2.88 -1.40
C PRO A 310 14.37 -3.29 -1.30
N ALA A 311 14.68 -4.53 -0.95
CA ALA A 311 16.05 -5.02 -0.89
C ALA A 311 16.74 -4.94 -2.28
N LEU A 312 16.07 -5.36 -3.34
CA LEU A 312 16.57 -5.27 -4.72
C LEU A 312 16.82 -3.82 -5.13
N ARG A 313 15.90 -2.90 -4.81
CA ARG A 313 16.09 -1.47 -5.08
C ARG A 313 17.30 -0.91 -4.37
N TRP A 314 17.47 -1.23 -3.09
CA TRP A 314 18.65 -0.82 -2.33
C TRP A 314 19.93 -1.43 -2.90
N ALA A 315 19.92 -2.71 -3.28
CA ALA A 315 21.08 -3.36 -3.89
C ALA A 315 21.47 -2.68 -5.20
N VAL A 316 20.52 -2.48 -6.12
CA VAL A 316 20.79 -1.80 -7.41
C VAL A 316 21.25 -0.36 -7.19
N GLY A 317 20.56 0.42 -6.35
CA GLY A 317 20.95 1.80 -6.07
C GLY A 317 22.32 1.91 -5.39
N ALA A 318 22.61 1.04 -4.42
CA ALA A 318 23.89 0.99 -3.73
C ALA A 318 25.04 0.58 -4.66
N THR A 319 24.80 -0.31 -5.62
CA THR A 319 25.80 -0.70 -6.63
C THR A 319 26.23 0.51 -7.45
N TRP A 320 25.27 1.32 -7.95
CA TRP A 320 25.55 2.55 -8.68
C TRP A 320 26.30 3.57 -7.82
N ILE A 321 25.83 3.80 -6.58
CA ILE A 321 26.49 4.74 -5.67
C ILE A 321 27.93 4.29 -5.35
N ALA A 322 28.12 3.00 -5.05
CA ALA A 322 29.45 2.45 -4.79
C ALA A 322 30.38 2.57 -5.99
N SER A 323 29.87 2.29 -7.21
CA SER A 323 30.64 2.50 -8.45
C SER A 323 31.10 3.94 -8.57
N GLY A 324 30.20 4.91 -8.44
CA GLY A 324 30.56 6.33 -8.53
C GLY A 324 31.54 6.78 -7.45
N ILE A 325 31.35 6.37 -6.19
CA ILE A 325 32.26 6.69 -5.09
C ILE A 325 33.65 6.09 -5.31
N LEU A 326 33.72 4.79 -5.61
CA LEU A 326 34.99 4.08 -5.84
C LEU A 326 35.73 4.68 -7.05
N GLY A 327 34.99 5.00 -8.12
CA GLY A 327 35.56 5.66 -9.29
C GLY A 327 36.17 7.02 -8.96
N LEU A 328 35.54 7.82 -8.10
CA LEU A 328 36.08 9.09 -7.64
C LEU A 328 37.38 8.93 -6.82
N PHE A 329 37.42 7.94 -5.93
CA PHE A 329 38.62 7.68 -5.12
C PHE A 329 39.78 7.12 -5.94
N GLN A 330 39.50 6.27 -6.94
CA GLN A 330 40.51 5.59 -7.76
C GLN A 330 40.73 6.24 -9.12
N ARG A 331 40.31 7.50 -9.30
CA ARG A 331 40.31 8.18 -10.61
C ARG A 331 41.64 8.20 -11.35
N ALA A 332 42.75 8.36 -10.63
CA ALA A 332 44.10 8.37 -11.23
C ALA A 332 44.51 6.98 -11.73
N GLU A 333 44.16 5.94 -10.96
CA GLU A 333 44.42 4.56 -11.33
C GLU A 333 43.53 4.12 -12.50
N LEU A 334 42.27 4.54 -12.52
CA LEU A 334 41.37 4.31 -13.64
C LEU A 334 41.91 4.93 -14.94
N ALA A 335 42.30 6.20 -14.90
CA ALA A 335 42.91 6.85 -16.08
C ALA A 335 44.16 6.11 -16.58
N GLY A 336 44.99 5.64 -15.66
CA GLY A 336 46.19 4.83 -16.00
C GLY A 336 45.84 3.46 -16.60
N ARG A 337 44.83 2.77 -16.06
CA ARG A 337 44.37 1.48 -16.59
C ARG A 337 43.78 1.62 -18.00
N TYR A 338 43.01 2.65 -18.27
CA TYR A 338 42.44 2.89 -19.60
C TYR A 338 43.53 3.28 -20.62
N SER A 339 44.56 4.03 -20.20
CA SER A 339 45.69 4.35 -21.09
C SER A 339 46.52 3.11 -21.44
N ALA A 340 46.66 2.14 -20.52
CA ALA A 340 47.29 0.86 -20.80
C ALA A 340 46.53 0.01 -21.84
N PHE A 341 45.26 0.31 -22.07
CA PHE A 341 44.39 -0.33 -23.08
C PHE A 341 44.31 0.50 -24.38
N GLY A 342 45.13 1.53 -24.54
CA GLY A 342 45.12 2.39 -25.73
C GLY A 342 43.98 3.42 -25.75
N VAL A 343 43.24 3.55 -24.65
CA VAL A 343 42.11 4.51 -24.49
C VAL A 343 42.57 5.63 -23.56
N THR A 344 42.89 6.79 -24.12
CA THR A 344 43.17 8.00 -23.34
C THR A 344 41.85 8.60 -22.89
N LEU A 345 41.42 8.31 -21.65
CA LEU A 345 40.28 8.99 -21.04
C LEU A 345 40.72 10.36 -20.50
N ASP A 346 40.10 11.43 -20.98
CA ASP A 346 40.18 12.72 -20.30
C ASP A 346 39.68 12.58 -18.85
N MET A 347 40.42 13.16 -17.91
CA MET A 347 40.03 13.17 -16.50
C MET A 347 38.58 13.71 -16.29
N ARG A 348 38.15 14.61 -17.17
CA ARG A 348 36.74 15.11 -17.17
C ARG A 348 35.73 14.01 -17.49
N ALA A 349 36.07 13.10 -18.41
CA ALA A 349 35.19 11.96 -18.73
C ALA A 349 35.07 11.00 -17.56
N VAL A 350 36.17 10.75 -16.82
CA VAL A 350 36.13 9.94 -15.57
C VAL A 350 35.23 10.59 -14.50
N TRP A 351 35.39 11.91 -14.29
CA TRP A 351 34.53 12.63 -13.35
C TRP A 351 33.07 12.56 -13.75
N LEU A 352 32.77 12.75 -15.03
CA LEU A 352 31.39 12.71 -15.54
C LEU A 352 30.77 11.32 -15.36
N SER A 353 31.50 10.24 -15.66
CA SER A 353 31.01 8.88 -15.48
C SER A 353 30.68 8.58 -14.00
N CYS A 354 31.55 8.98 -13.07
CA CYS A 354 31.32 8.82 -11.65
C CYS A 354 30.08 9.61 -11.17
N LEU A 355 29.90 10.84 -11.69
CA LEU A 355 28.73 11.65 -11.37
C LEU A 355 27.42 11.02 -11.90
N VAL A 356 27.46 10.47 -13.12
CA VAL A 356 26.32 9.75 -13.72
C VAL A 356 25.95 8.55 -12.84
N ASP A 357 26.91 7.76 -12.40
CA ASP A 357 26.68 6.61 -11.52
C ASP A 357 26.00 7.04 -10.19
N LEU A 358 26.50 8.11 -9.56
CA LEU A 358 25.89 8.65 -8.34
C LEU A 358 24.45 9.13 -8.57
N VAL A 359 24.22 9.88 -9.65
CA VAL A 359 22.87 10.37 -10.02
C VAL A 359 21.91 9.22 -10.26
N LEU A 360 22.34 8.17 -10.98
CA LEU A 360 21.52 6.98 -11.22
C LEU A 360 21.20 6.26 -9.92
N GLY A 361 22.18 6.04 -9.05
CA GLY A 361 21.97 5.38 -7.77
C GLY A 361 20.94 6.12 -6.90
N PHE A 362 21.07 7.44 -6.74
CA PHE A 362 20.09 8.25 -6.01
C PHE A 362 18.72 8.29 -6.71
N ALA A 363 18.68 8.33 -8.05
CA ALA A 363 17.43 8.30 -8.80
C ALA A 363 16.67 6.99 -8.62
N VAL A 364 17.34 5.84 -8.57
CA VAL A 364 16.77 4.52 -8.25
C VAL A 364 16.18 4.52 -6.85
N LEU A 365 16.94 4.97 -5.84
CA LEU A 365 16.46 5.04 -4.46
C LEU A 365 15.27 5.99 -4.32
N ALA A 366 15.27 7.10 -5.08
CA ALA A 366 14.18 8.07 -5.12
C ALA A 366 13.01 7.66 -6.03
N ARG A 367 13.03 6.47 -6.64
CA ARG A 367 11.97 5.92 -7.52
C ARG A 367 11.64 6.83 -8.70
N LYS A 368 12.66 7.40 -9.35
CA LYS A 368 12.44 8.25 -10.52
C LYS A 368 12.10 7.38 -11.75
N PRO A 369 10.98 7.65 -12.48
CA PRO A 369 10.53 6.78 -13.59
C PRO A 369 11.57 6.61 -14.70
N TRP A 370 12.33 7.66 -15.00
CA TRP A 370 13.36 7.66 -16.02
C TRP A 370 14.61 6.81 -15.67
N ALA A 371 14.82 6.52 -14.37
CA ALA A 371 16.01 5.83 -13.89
C ALA A 371 16.17 4.43 -14.51
N THR A 372 15.08 3.70 -14.72
CA THR A 372 15.12 2.36 -15.33
C THR A 372 15.73 2.39 -16.73
N VAL A 373 15.23 3.26 -17.61
CA VAL A 373 15.73 3.38 -18.98
C VAL A 373 17.17 3.89 -18.98
N ALA A 374 17.47 4.91 -18.18
CA ALA A 374 18.81 5.47 -18.09
C ALA A 374 19.84 4.43 -17.63
N GLN A 375 19.54 3.60 -16.62
CA GLN A 375 20.42 2.51 -16.18
C GLN A 375 20.74 1.53 -17.31
N ILE A 376 19.71 1.06 -18.03
CA ILE A 376 19.86 0.10 -19.12
C ILE A 376 20.75 0.70 -20.22
N VAL A 377 20.50 1.96 -20.60
CA VAL A 377 21.30 2.66 -21.61
C VAL A 377 22.76 2.79 -21.18
N ILE A 378 23.02 3.20 -19.94
CA ILE A 378 24.41 3.37 -19.45
C ILE A 378 25.11 2.03 -19.33
N VAL A 379 24.46 0.97 -18.82
CA VAL A 379 25.05 -0.37 -18.78
C VAL A 379 25.37 -0.87 -20.18
N ALA A 380 24.49 -0.65 -21.16
CA ALA A 380 24.71 -1.04 -22.54
C ALA A 380 25.93 -0.26 -23.15
N LEU A 381 25.95 1.05 -22.93
CA LEU A 381 27.09 1.89 -23.42
C LEU A 381 28.41 1.44 -22.82
N TYR A 382 28.49 1.22 -21.51
CA TYR A 382 29.72 0.73 -20.86
C TYR A 382 30.07 -0.66 -21.36
N THR A 383 29.12 -1.56 -21.53
CA THR A 383 29.36 -2.91 -22.04
C THR A 383 29.91 -2.88 -23.46
N VAL A 384 29.32 -2.10 -24.36
CA VAL A 384 29.76 -1.95 -25.75
C VAL A 384 31.16 -1.31 -25.80
N ALA A 385 31.39 -0.21 -25.11
CA ALA A 385 32.67 0.50 -25.09
C ALA A 385 33.79 -0.42 -24.58
N LEU A 386 33.58 -1.13 -23.47
CA LEU A 386 34.55 -2.06 -22.92
C LEU A 386 34.75 -3.30 -23.80
N SER A 387 33.71 -3.80 -24.46
CA SER A 387 33.83 -4.91 -25.42
C SER A 387 34.67 -4.54 -26.63
N MET A 388 34.57 -3.29 -27.11
CA MET A 388 35.36 -2.79 -28.22
C MET A 388 36.84 -2.51 -27.82
N ALA A 389 37.00 -1.95 -26.61
CA ALA A 389 38.34 -1.62 -26.10
C ALA A 389 39.11 -2.87 -25.63
N GLN A 390 38.43 -3.83 -25.04
CA GLN A 390 39.06 -4.98 -24.41
C GLN A 390 38.16 -6.24 -24.44
N PRO A 391 38.06 -6.93 -25.60
CA PRO A 391 37.23 -8.12 -25.76
C PRO A 391 37.53 -9.25 -24.76
N ALA A 392 38.80 -9.33 -24.31
CA ALA A 392 39.25 -10.34 -23.33
C ALA A 392 38.52 -10.28 -21.99
N LEU A 393 37.86 -9.14 -21.63
CA LEU A 393 37.07 -9.00 -20.42
C LEU A 393 35.84 -9.92 -20.38
N TRP A 394 35.38 -10.42 -21.52
CA TRP A 394 34.33 -11.44 -21.57
C TRP A 394 34.77 -12.80 -21.03
N LEU A 395 36.06 -13.09 -21.15
CA LEU A 395 36.69 -14.36 -20.73
C LEU A 395 37.42 -14.22 -19.38
N ASP A 396 37.39 -13.04 -18.76
CA ASP A 396 37.99 -12.80 -17.46
C ASP A 396 37.26 -13.63 -16.37
N PRO A 397 38.00 -14.38 -15.52
CA PRO A 397 37.40 -15.20 -14.46
C PRO A 397 36.51 -14.44 -13.49
N PHE A 398 36.74 -13.16 -13.27
CA PHE A 398 35.89 -12.30 -12.43
C PHE A 398 34.66 -11.78 -13.16
N GLY A 399 34.56 -11.99 -14.48
CA GLY A 399 33.38 -11.72 -15.31
C GLY A 399 32.92 -10.25 -15.29
N PRO A 400 33.77 -9.23 -15.47
CA PRO A 400 33.39 -7.83 -15.36
C PRO A 400 32.27 -7.44 -16.34
N LEU A 401 32.29 -7.99 -17.58
CA LEU A 401 31.22 -7.79 -18.57
C LEU A 401 30.08 -8.77 -18.42
N LEU A 402 30.37 -10.03 -18.07
CA LEU A 402 29.32 -11.06 -17.85
C LEU A 402 28.34 -10.66 -16.74
N LYS A 403 28.81 -9.97 -15.70
CA LYS A 403 27.97 -9.50 -14.59
C LYS A 403 26.96 -8.42 -14.99
N ASN A 404 27.15 -7.76 -16.12
CA ASN A 404 26.19 -6.80 -16.64
C ASN A 404 24.86 -7.48 -17.05
N ILE A 405 24.90 -8.75 -17.50
CA ILE A 405 23.70 -9.49 -17.90
C ILE A 405 22.74 -9.66 -16.73
N PRO A 406 23.10 -10.34 -15.62
CA PRO A 406 22.21 -10.46 -14.47
C PRO A 406 21.86 -9.11 -13.84
N PHE A 407 22.73 -8.09 -13.94
CA PHE A 407 22.43 -6.76 -13.43
C PHE A 407 21.31 -6.07 -14.24
N VAL A 408 21.33 -6.16 -15.57
CA VAL A 408 20.23 -5.68 -16.43
C VAL A 408 18.93 -6.44 -16.12
N VAL A 409 18.98 -7.76 -15.95
CA VAL A 409 17.81 -8.55 -15.55
C VAL A 409 17.27 -8.08 -14.20
N ALA A 410 18.13 -7.79 -13.22
CA ALA A 410 17.71 -7.26 -11.91
C ALA A 410 17.02 -5.89 -12.03
N ILE A 411 17.50 -4.99 -12.91
CA ILE A 411 16.86 -3.69 -13.21
C ILE A 411 15.47 -3.91 -13.83
N LEU A 412 15.35 -4.82 -14.80
CA LEU A 412 14.07 -5.14 -15.44
C LEU A 412 13.07 -5.77 -14.48
N VAL A 413 13.52 -6.71 -13.62
CA VAL A 413 12.69 -7.31 -12.57
C VAL A 413 12.22 -6.23 -11.61
N LEU A 414 13.11 -5.34 -11.17
CA LEU A 414 12.75 -4.23 -10.28
C LEU A 414 11.68 -3.34 -10.92
N ALA A 415 11.85 -2.98 -12.20
CA ALA A 415 10.88 -2.18 -12.93
C ALA A 415 9.51 -2.88 -13.02
N ALA A 416 9.48 -4.17 -13.33
CA ALA A 416 8.26 -4.96 -13.44
C ALA A 416 7.50 -5.02 -12.12
N ILE A 417 8.18 -5.31 -10.99
CA ILE A 417 7.53 -5.42 -9.67
C ILE A 417 7.19 -4.06 -9.03
N GLU A 418 7.66 -2.94 -9.59
CA GLU A 418 7.33 -1.58 -9.14
C GLU A 418 6.25 -0.90 -9.97
N ALA A 419 5.95 -1.40 -11.18
CA ALA A 419 4.96 -0.81 -12.09
C ALA A 419 3.52 -0.83 -11.55
N ASP A 420 3.22 -1.67 -10.56
CA ASP A 420 1.87 -1.93 -10.03
C ASP A 420 1.38 -0.92 -8.99
N ARG A 421 1.89 0.34 -9.00
CA ARG A 421 1.44 1.37 -8.05
C ARG A 421 1.11 2.72 -8.68
#